data_7401fac3d5266b260c946d22ed0f50e5
#
_entry.id   7401fac3d5266b260c946d22ed0f50e5
#
_cell.length_a   1.000
_cell.length_b   1.000
_cell.length_c   1.000
_cell.angle_alpha   90.00
_cell.angle_beta   90.00
_cell.angle_gamma   90.00
#
_symmetry.space_group_name_H-M   'P 1'
#
loop_
_entity.id
_entity.type
_entity.pdbx_description
1 polymer ?
#
loop_
_entity_poly.entity_id
_entity_poly.type
_entity_poly.pdbx_seq_one_letter_code
_entity_poly.pdbx_strand_id
1 'polypeptide(L)'
;MNPSAQSRRTQPACPGAALSDAIADELRRYDDHLHDVRGLAASTRRNHCRIVGLLLQKKFAGGVIDMARLHAADVQRFIARQLGDSPSHSAAAQVATALRSYLRYRTICGDSVAGLSAVISSPVQWNLAVLPRALKPDEVQRLLAALPYGRKPRRGYAIVRCALDIGLRAGEIANLSIDDIDWREGTVTLKGTKSRRRDVLPLPMTTGQALADYLQHERPAAPSRAIFLCRRDSRDVPVTTYAIQNVIRRACQRAGLPGTGSHVLRHTLACRLVENGGSLKEVADVLRHRSLETSRIYAKLDTPNLADVALPWPGSES
;
A
#
# COMPACT_ATOMS: atom_id res chain seq x y z
N MET A 1 28.41 27.15 -18.22
CA MET A 1 28.90 26.50 -16.96
C MET A 1 27.78 26.54 -15.96
N ASN A 2 27.11 25.40 -15.76
CA ASN A 2 26.01 25.27 -14.84
C ASN A 2 26.44 24.30 -13.73
N PRO A 3 26.41 24.67 -12.44
CA PRO A 3 26.77 23.76 -11.38
C PRO A 3 25.58 22.88 -10.99
N SER A 4 25.88 21.62 -10.97
CA SER A 4 25.13 20.44 -10.55
C SER A 4 24.17 20.65 -9.36
N ALA A 5 22.92 20.32 -9.58
CA ALA A 5 21.94 20.08 -8.51
C ALA A 5 22.28 18.78 -7.77
N GLN A 6 22.99 18.90 -6.65
CA GLN A 6 23.13 17.81 -5.69
C GLN A 6 21.77 17.57 -5.00
N SER A 7 21.10 16.51 -5.40
CA SER A 7 19.94 15.95 -4.71
C SER A 7 20.31 15.60 -3.26
N ARG A 8 19.78 16.36 -2.30
CA ARG A 8 19.90 16.03 -0.87
C ARG A 8 19.16 14.71 -0.61
N ARG A 9 19.92 13.63 -0.43
CA ARG A 9 19.44 12.34 0.06
C ARG A 9 18.89 12.55 1.47
N THR A 10 17.58 12.45 1.67
CA THR A 10 16.94 12.46 2.97
C THR A 10 17.31 11.20 3.73
N GLN A 11 17.97 11.34 4.87
CA GLN A 11 18.28 10.25 5.80
C GLN A 11 16.99 9.60 6.30
N PRO A 12 16.92 8.27 6.43
CA PRO A 12 15.78 7.59 7.04
C PRO A 12 15.80 7.82 8.56
N ALA A 13 14.79 8.49 9.09
CA ALA A 13 14.57 8.61 10.53
C ALA A 13 14.09 7.26 11.09
N CYS A 14 14.94 6.56 11.84
CA CYS A 14 14.54 5.47 12.74
C CYS A 14 14.40 6.02 14.16
N PRO A 15 13.30 5.76 14.88
CA PRO A 15 13.20 6.03 16.31
C PRO A 15 13.81 4.86 17.09
N GLY A 16 14.90 5.12 17.83
CA GLY A 16 15.56 4.16 18.72
C GLY A 16 17.08 4.21 18.56
N ALA A 17 17.82 4.16 19.64
CA ALA A 17 19.28 4.21 19.80
C ALA A 17 20.11 4.37 18.52
N ALA A 18 21.00 5.35 18.47
CA ALA A 18 21.86 5.61 17.31
C ALA A 18 22.49 4.31 16.79
N LEU A 19 22.29 4.03 15.50
CA LEU A 19 22.92 2.91 14.82
C LEU A 19 24.43 3.12 14.86
N SER A 20 25.22 2.06 15.10
CA SER A 20 26.68 2.15 14.93
C SER A 20 27.00 2.50 13.48
N ASP A 21 28.10 3.23 13.25
CA ASP A 21 28.51 3.64 11.90
C ASP A 21 28.62 2.44 10.96
N ALA A 22 29.12 1.31 11.45
CA ALA A 22 29.24 0.07 10.67
C ALA A 22 27.87 -0.44 10.18
N ILE A 23 26.83 -0.38 11.02
CA ILE A 23 25.47 -0.79 10.64
C ILE A 23 24.87 0.23 9.67
N ALA A 24 25.08 1.51 9.88
CA ALA A 24 24.60 2.56 8.99
C ALA A 24 25.22 2.43 7.58
N ASP A 25 26.50 2.14 7.50
CA ASP A 25 27.23 1.92 6.24
C ASP A 25 26.76 0.65 5.53
N GLU A 26 26.53 -0.42 6.26
CA GLU A 26 25.99 -1.66 5.69
C GLU A 26 24.58 -1.47 5.13
N LEU A 27 23.70 -0.79 5.86
CA LEU A 27 22.36 -0.50 5.40
C LEU A 27 22.34 0.43 4.17
N ARG A 28 23.31 1.34 4.07
CA ARG A 28 23.47 2.20 2.89
C ARG A 28 23.83 1.37 1.66
N ARG A 29 24.85 0.50 1.76
CA ARG A 29 25.26 -0.40 0.67
C ARG A 29 24.13 -1.34 0.25
N TYR A 30 23.38 -1.85 1.23
CA TYR A 30 22.21 -2.68 0.94
C TYR A 30 21.09 -1.89 0.26
N ASP A 31 20.80 -0.66 0.69
CA ASP A 31 19.80 0.21 0.03
C ASP A 31 20.17 0.53 -1.41
N ASP A 32 21.46 0.83 -1.67
CA ASP A 32 21.99 1.06 -3.02
C ASP A 32 21.81 -0.21 -3.89
N HIS A 33 22.14 -1.40 -3.39
CA HIS A 33 21.86 -2.67 -4.10
C HIS A 33 20.37 -2.85 -4.41
N LEU A 34 19.49 -2.59 -3.44
CA LEU A 34 18.03 -2.70 -3.65
C LEU A 34 17.51 -1.69 -4.69
N HIS A 35 18.14 -0.53 -4.78
CA HIS A 35 17.82 0.51 -5.75
C HIS A 35 18.34 0.17 -7.13
N ASP A 36 19.65 -0.01 -7.24
CA ASP A 36 20.36 -0.04 -8.52
C ASP A 36 20.25 -1.40 -9.21
N VAL A 37 20.32 -2.50 -8.45
CA VAL A 37 20.28 -3.86 -8.99
C VAL A 37 18.84 -4.41 -9.01
N ARG A 38 18.04 -4.13 -7.97
CA ARG A 38 16.70 -4.71 -7.84
C ARG A 38 15.57 -3.78 -8.26
N GLY A 39 15.83 -2.49 -8.49
CA GLY A 39 14.84 -1.50 -8.90
C GLY A 39 13.65 -1.36 -7.94
N LEU A 40 13.85 -1.60 -6.63
CA LEU A 40 12.77 -1.59 -5.66
C LEU A 40 12.32 -0.17 -5.31
N ALA A 41 11.01 -0.02 -5.12
CA ALA A 41 10.43 1.26 -4.69
C ALA A 41 10.97 1.70 -3.31
N ALA A 42 11.14 3.00 -3.11
CA ALA A 42 11.68 3.59 -1.88
C ALA A 42 10.96 3.13 -0.60
N SER A 43 9.63 2.92 -0.64
CA SER A 43 8.87 2.40 0.52
C SER A 43 9.26 0.97 0.87
N THR A 44 9.47 0.11 -0.14
CA THR A 44 9.91 -1.27 0.05
C THR A 44 11.32 -1.32 0.59
N ARG A 45 12.23 -0.52 0.01
CA ARG A 45 13.62 -0.41 0.46
C ARG A 45 13.70 0.02 1.93
N ARG A 46 12.99 1.10 2.30
CA ARG A 46 12.91 1.56 3.70
C ARG A 46 12.44 0.45 4.66
N ASN A 47 11.42 -0.33 4.27
CA ASN A 47 10.95 -1.42 5.12
C ASN A 47 11.99 -2.54 5.24
N HIS A 48 12.67 -2.90 4.14
CA HIS A 48 13.75 -3.89 4.16
C HIS A 48 14.90 -3.42 5.06
N CYS A 49 15.40 -2.19 4.85
CA CYS A 49 16.48 -1.62 5.67
C CYS A 49 16.11 -1.53 7.15
N ARG A 50 14.85 -1.17 7.47
CA ARG A 50 14.35 -1.16 8.85
C ARG A 50 14.41 -2.54 9.50
N ILE A 51 13.92 -3.58 8.83
CA ILE A 51 13.91 -4.96 9.37
C ILE A 51 15.33 -5.49 9.52
N VAL A 52 16.17 -5.30 8.51
CA VAL A 52 17.57 -5.73 8.53
C VAL A 52 18.35 -4.96 9.59
N GLY A 53 18.15 -3.66 9.71
CA GLY A 53 18.79 -2.84 10.74
C GLY A 53 18.51 -3.33 12.16
N LEU A 54 17.25 -3.74 12.43
CA LEU A 54 16.87 -4.33 13.72
C LEU A 54 17.57 -5.68 13.97
N LEU A 55 17.75 -6.52 12.94
CA LEU A 55 18.53 -7.77 13.07
C LEU A 55 20.00 -7.48 13.38
N LEU A 56 20.62 -6.60 12.58
CA LEU A 56 22.03 -6.27 12.73
C LEU A 56 22.33 -5.59 14.07
N GLN A 57 21.50 -4.65 14.49
CA GLN A 57 21.60 -3.99 15.77
C GLN A 57 21.51 -4.99 16.93
N LYS A 58 20.61 -5.96 16.83
CA LYS A 58 20.44 -6.98 17.86
C LYS A 58 21.60 -7.97 17.94
N LYS A 59 22.18 -8.34 16.78
CA LYS A 59 23.28 -9.32 16.70
C LYS A 59 24.64 -8.69 16.90
N PHE A 60 24.85 -7.46 16.41
CA PHE A 60 26.17 -6.81 16.33
C PHE A 60 26.21 -5.44 17.04
N ALA A 61 25.43 -5.23 18.09
CA ALA A 61 25.10 -3.96 18.78
C ALA A 61 26.26 -3.04 19.18
N GLY A 62 27.44 -3.21 18.71
CA GLY A 62 28.60 -2.33 19.03
C GLY A 62 29.90 -2.79 18.39
N GLY A 63 29.83 -3.74 17.46
CA GLY A 63 31.01 -4.32 16.83
C GLY A 63 30.97 -4.37 15.31
N VAL A 64 32.00 -4.94 14.75
CA VAL A 64 32.14 -5.25 13.33
C VAL A 64 31.06 -6.24 12.93
N ILE A 65 30.43 -5.99 11.77
CA ILE A 65 29.48 -6.92 11.16
C ILE A 65 30.25 -8.08 10.54
N ASP A 66 30.27 -9.20 11.26
CA ASP A 66 30.85 -10.46 10.79
C ASP A 66 29.73 -11.47 10.54
N MET A 67 29.43 -11.72 9.26
CA MET A 67 28.34 -12.61 8.87
C MET A 67 28.59 -14.08 9.21
N ALA A 68 29.85 -14.50 9.42
CA ALA A 68 30.15 -15.85 9.88
C ALA A 68 29.61 -16.12 11.30
N ARG A 69 29.40 -15.07 12.09
CA ARG A 69 28.82 -15.16 13.45
C ARG A 69 27.28 -15.16 13.45
N LEU A 70 26.63 -14.97 12.31
CA LEU A 70 25.17 -15.04 12.20
C LEU A 70 24.73 -16.50 12.01
N HIS A 71 24.07 -17.06 13.00
CA HIS A 71 23.62 -18.45 12.98
C HIS A 71 22.10 -18.56 12.80
N ALA A 72 21.63 -19.74 12.38
CA ALA A 72 20.22 -20.07 12.20
C ALA A 72 19.35 -19.72 13.43
N ALA A 73 19.85 -20.02 14.63
CA ALA A 73 19.18 -19.71 15.89
C ALA A 73 18.98 -18.18 16.11
N ASP A 74 19.89 -17.34 15.63
CA ASP A 74 19.76 -15.89 15.74
C ASP A 74 18.61 -15.37 14.84
N VAL A 75 18.54 -15.90 13.59
CA VAL A 75 17.49 -15.55 12.64
C VAL A 75 16.13 -16.00 13.16
N GLN A 76 16.02 -17.23 13.64
CA GLN A 76 14.78 -17.77 14.21
C GLN A 76 14.32 -16.96 15.43
N ARG A 77 15.22 -16.66 16.36
CA ARG A 77 14.94 -15.87 17.56
C ARG A 77 14.53 -14.44 17.20
N PHE A 78 15.14 -13.87 16.18
CA PHE A 78 14.75 -12.55 15.67
C PHE A 78 13.34 -12.57 15.10
N ILE A 79 13.01 -13.56 14.23
CA ILE A 79 11.68 -13.72 13.64
C ILE A 79 10.63 -13.88 14.75
N ALA A 80 10.84 -14.79 15.69
CA ALA A 80 9.90 -15.03 16.79
C ALA A 80 9.62 -13.75 17.58
N ARG A 81 10.64 -12.95 17.88
CA ARG A 81 10.45 -11.68 18.61
C ARG A 81 9.77 -10.59 17.78
N GLN A 82 10.05 -10.52 16.48
CA GLN A 82 9.41 -9.52 15.61
C GLN A 82 7.93 -9.80 15.39
N LEU A 83 7.55 -11.05 15.47
CA LEU A 83 6.19 -11.49 15.20
C LEU A 83 5.34 -11.56 16.48
N GLY A 84 5.94 -11.75 17.67
CA GLY A 84 5.21 -11.94 18.93
C GLY A 84 4.27 -13.14 18.88
N ASP A 85 3.31 -13.20 19.80
CA ASP A 85 2.43 -14.35 19.99
C ASP A 85 1.28 -14.45 18.95
N SER A 86 0.95 -13.36 18.26
CA SER A 86 -0.13 -13.31 17.27
C SER A 86 0.25 -12.48 16.05
N PRO A 87 1.15 -12.98 15.20
CA PRO A 87 1.60 -12.22 14.04
C PRO A 87 0.51 -12.15 12.98
N SER A 88 0.33 -10.97 12.38
CA SER A 88 -0.41 -10.92 11.13
C SER A 88 0.39 -11.63 10.02
N HIS A 89 -0.29 -12.41 9.16
CA HIS A 89 0.36 -13.07 8.02
C HIS A 89 1.15 -12.10 7.14
N SER A 90 0.65 -10.87 6.97
CA SER A 90 1.34 -9.82 6.20
C SER A 90 2.65 -9.38 6.87
N ALA A 91 2.68 -9.25 8.19
CA ALA A 91 3.89 -8.88 8.93
C ALA A 91 4.94 -10.00 8.82
N ALA A 92 4.54 -11.24 9.00
CA ALA A 92 5.43 -12.40 8.86
C ALA A 92 6.03 -12.50 7.45
N ALA A 93 5.20 -12.34 6.40
CA ALA A 93 5.66 -12.35 5.02
C ALA A 93 6.65 -11.20 4.72
N GLN A 94 6.41 -10.01 5.27
CA GLN A 94 7.32 -8.87 5.11
C GLN A 94 8.68 -9.11 5.78
N VAL A 95 8.70 -9.65 7.01
CA VAL A 95 9.93 -10.00 7.70
C VAL A 95 10.71 -11.07 6.92
N ALA A 96 10.03 -12.15 6.53
CA ALA A 96 10.65 -13.23 5.76
C ALA A 96 11.25 -12.74 4.43
N THR A 97 10.50 -11.90 3.71
CA THR A 97 10.95 -11.32 2.42
C THR A 97 12.17 -10.42 2.59
N ALA A 98 12.18 -9.56 3.59
CA ALA A 98 13.30 -8.67 3.86
C ALA A 98 14.57 -9.45 4.25
N LEU A 99 14.45 -10.45 5.12
CA LEU A 99 15.57 -11.28 5.55
C LEU A 99 16.14 -12.10 4.39
N ARG A 100 15.29 -12.78 3.61
CA ARG A 100 15.76 -13.53 2.42
C ARG A 100 16.44 -12.63 1.41
N SER A 101 15.92 -11.41 1.21
CA SER A 101 16.54 -10.42 0.32
C SER A 101 17.93 -10.00 0.80
N TYR A 102 18.08 -9.78 2.11
CA TYR A 102 19.37 -9.42 2.70
C TYR A 102 20.38 -10.57 2.65
N LEU A 103 19.99 -11.77 3.03
CA LEU A 103 20.86 -12.94 2.96
C LEU A 103 21.34 -13.21 1.54
N ARG A 104 20.46 -13.05 0.53
CA ARG A 104 20.86 -13.14 -0.89
C ARG A 104 21.88 -12.08 -1.26
N TYR A 105 21.68 -10.84 -0.81
CA TYR A 105 22.66 -9.77 -1.01
C TYR A 105 24.01 -10.12 -0.41
N ARG A 106 24.05 -10.61 0.84
CA ARG A 106 25.30 -11.00 1.49
C ARG A 106 25.97 -12.19 0.79
N THR A 107 25.19 -13.16 0.29
CA THR A 107 25.75 -14.24 -0.53
C THR A 107 26.40 -13.71 -1.81
N ILE A 108 25.83 -12.70 -2.47
CA ILE A 108 26.45 -12.04 -3.64
C ILE A 108 27.73 -11.31 -3.24
N CYS A 109 27.81 -10.77 -2.00
CA CYS A 109 29.01 -10.15 -1.46
C CYS A 109 30.10 -11.16 -1.05
N GLY A 110 29.85 -12.47 -1.16
CA GLY A 110 30.82 -13.54 -0.87
C GLY A 110 30.67 -14.21 0.50
N ASP A 111 29.66 -13.85 1.29
CA ASP A 111 29.45 -14.49 2.59
C ASP A 111 28.76 -15.84 2.48
N SER A 112 29.14 -16.78 3.35
CA SER A 112 28.58 -18.13 3.41
C SER A 112 27.27 -18.19 4.23
N VAL A 113 26.25 -17.40 3.83
CA VAL A 113 24.97 -17.25 4.54
C VAL A 113 23.76 -17.85 3.82
N ALA A 114 23.96 -18.46 2.65
CA ALA A 114 22.86 -19.01 1.83
C ALA A 114 21.98 -20.01 2.60
N GLY A 115 22.59 -20.89 3.42
CA GLY A 115 21.89 -21.87 4.24
C GLY A 115 20.92 -21.26 5.28
N LEU A 116 21.13 -20.01 5.69
CA LEU A 116 20.26 -19.34 6.65
C LEU A 116 18.87 -19.01 6.07
N SER A 117 18.73 -19.03 4.75
CA SER A 117 17.44 -18.83 4.11
C SER A 117 16.45 -19.98 4.37
N ALA A 118 16.96 -21.19 4.62
CA ALA A 118 16.15 -22.38 4.87
C ALA A 118 15.37 -22.30 6.20
N VAL A 119 15.91 -21.60 7.20
CA VAL A 119 15.24 -21.44 8.51
C VAL A 119 14.19 -20.34 8.52
N ILE A 120 14.05 -19.58 7.44
CA ILE A 120 13.03 -18.55 7.32
C ILE A 120 11.76 -19.19 6.78
N SER A 121 10.86 -19.63 7.65
CA SER A 121 9.53 -20.06 7.24
C SER A 121 8.70 -18.86 6.79
N SER A 122 7.95 -19.03 5.72
CA SER A 122 6.86 -18.11 5.37
C SER A 122 5.56 -18.79 5.71
N PRO A 123 4.65 -18.14 6.44
CA PRO A 123 3.33 -18.71 6.63
C PRO A 123 2.67 -18.89 5.26
N VAL A 124 2.04 -20.04 5.06
CA VAL A 124 1.27 -20.31 3.85
C VAL A 124 0.16 -19.28 3.75
N GLN A 125 0.19 -18.49 2.69
CA GLN A 125 -0.85 -17.49 2.45
C GLN A 125 -2.03 -18.15 1.74
N TRP A 126 -3.07 -18.44 2.50
CA TRP A 126 -4.37 -18.82 1.95
C TRP A 126 -5.12 -17.55 1.51
N ASN A 127 -4.54 -16.81 0.56
CA ASN A 127 -5.11 -15.53 0.09
C ASN A 127 -6.53 -15.64 -0.45
N LEU A 128 -6.92 -16.86 -0.84
CA LEU A 128 -8.25 -17.18 -1.33
C LEU A 128 -9.17 -17.81 -0.26
N ALA A 129 -8.68 -18.03 0.97
CA ALA A 129 -9.48 -18.69 2.00
C ALA A 129 -10.63 -17.81 2.50
N VAL A 130 -10.41 -16.49 2.59
CA VAL A 130 -11.38 -15.54 3.13
C VAL A 130 -11.82 -14.58 2.03
N LEU A 131 -13.13 -14.29 1.97
CA LEU A 131 -13.66 -13.23 1.11
C LEU A 131 -13.08 -11.87 1.52
N PRO A 132 -12.76 -11.01 0.55
CA PRO A 132 -12.31 -9.66 0.86
C PRO A 132 -13.43 -8.93 1.61
N ARG A 133 -13.08 -8.29 2.71
CA ARG A 133 -14.03 -7.43 3.42
C ARG A 133 -14.46 -6.28 2.52
N ALA A 134 -15.73 -6.21 2.21
CA ALA A 134 -16.39 -5.07 1.56
C ALA A 134 -17.36 -4.42 2.55
N LEU A 135 -17.64 -3.14 2.38
CA LEU A 135 -18.67 -2.45 3.13
C LEU A 135 -20.05 -2.74 2.54
N LYS A 136 -21.00 -3.04 3.40
CA LYS A 136 -22.41 -3.14 3.04
C LYS A 136 -22.96 -1.76 2.67
N PRO A 137 -24.10 -1.67 1.93
CA PRO A 137 -24.69 -0.39 1.55
C PRO A 137 -24.96 0.56 2.73
N ASP A 138 -25.47 0.04 3.85
CA ASP A 138 -25.71 0.80 5.09
C ASP A 138 -24.41 1.30 5.73
N GLU A 139 -23.34 0.50 5.71
CA GLU A 139 -22.02 0.89 6.20
C GLU A 139 -21.42 2.01 5.37
N VAL A 140 -21.63 1.98 4.05
CA VAL A 140 -21.20 3.05 3.15
C VAL A 140 -21.97 4.34 3.44
N GLN A 141 -23.28 4.25 3.64
CA GLN A 141 -24.08 5.43 4.01
C GLN A 141 -23.62 6.02 5.34
N ARG A 142 -23.37 5.19 6.35
CA ARG A 142 -22.82 5.64 7.64
C ARG A 142 -21.46 6.30 7.49
N LEU A 143 -20.58 5.73 6.64
CA LEU A 143 -19.26 6.30 6.38
C LEU A 143 -19.37 7.69 5.75
N LEU A 144 -20.21 7.85 4.74
CA LEU A 144 -20.39 9.13 4.06
C LEU A 144 -21.07 10.16 4.97
N ALA A 145 -22.04 9.76 5.78
CA ALA A 145 -22.72 10.62 6.76
C ALA A 145 -21.79 11.07 7.90
N ALA A 146 -20.80 10.25 8.26
CA ALA A 146 -19.79 10.60 9.28
C ALA A 146 -18.75 11.62 8.79
N LEU A 147 -18.77 11.95 7.49
CA LEU A 147 -17.91 12.96 6.89
C LEU A 147 -18.66 14.27 6.79
N PRO A 148 -18.19 15.36 7.43
CA PRO A 148 -18.83 16.65 7.30
C PRO A 148 -18.84 17.09 5.84
N TYR A 149 -20.03 17.31 5.31
CA TYR A 149 -20.24 17.88 3.97
C TYR A 149 -20.96 19.22 4.11
N GLY A 150 -20.42 20.25 3.48
CA GLY A 150 -21.05 21.58 3.46
C GLY A 150 -20.36 22.68 4.29
N ARG A 151 -19.80 22.42 5.46
CA ARG A 151 -19.15 23.45 6.29
C ARG A 151 -17.67 23.25 6.64
N LYS A 152 -17.03 22.12 6.30
CA LYS A 152 -15.63 21.67 6.50
C LYS A 152 -15.58 20.32 7.23
N PRO A 153 -14.65 19.40 6.93
CA PRO A 153 -13.65 19.46 5.87
C PRO A 153 -14.11 18.69 4.61
N ARG A 154 -14.35 19.40 3.51
CA ARG A 154 -14.66 18.85 2.18
C ARG A 154 -13.56 17.92 1.65
N ARG A 155 -12.29 18.22 2.01
CA ARG A 155 -11.14 17.40 1.67
C ARG A 155 -11.32 15.94 2.07
N GLY A 156 -11.78 15.66 3.29
CA GLY A 156 -11.98 14.30 3.77
C GLY A 156 -13.03 13.55 2.96
N TYR A 157 -14.12 14.22 2.62
CA TYR A 157 -15.18 13.67 1.79
C TYR A 157 -14.69 13.34 0.38
N ALA A 158 -13.99 14.27 -0.29
CA ALA A 158 -13.43 14.05 -1.62
C ALA A 158 -12.41 12.88 -1.64
N ILE A 159 -11.56 12.77 -0.61
CA ILE A 159 -10.62 11.65 -0.46
C ILE A 159 -11.36 10.31 -0.38
N VAL A 160 -12.41 10.22 0.46
CA VAL A 160 -13.18 8.98 0.63
C VAL A 160 -13.92 8.62 -0.65
N ARG A 161 -14.51 9.60 -1.35
CA ARG A 161 -15.17 9.39 -2.64
C ARG A 161 -14.19 8.85 -3.70
N CYS A 162 -12.99 9.41 -3.81
CA CYS A 162 -11.96 8.90 -4.72
C CYS A 162 -11.60 7.42 -4.43
N ALA A 163 -11.53 7.04 -3.15
CA ALA A 163 -11.23 5.67 -2.77
C ALA A 163 -12.40 4.70 -3.02
N LEU A 164 -13.64 5.17 -2.79
CA LEU A 164 -14.85 4.35 -2.82
C LEU A 164 -15.42 4.20 -4.23
N ASP A 165 -15.46 5.30 -5.01
CA ASP A 165 -16.17 5.32 -6.28
C ASP A 165 -15.27 5.03 -7.49
N ILE A 166 -13.96 5.39 -7.40
CA ILE A 166 -12.97 5.16 -8.45
C ILE A 166 -12.01 4.03 -8.04
N GLY A 167 -11.99 3.66 -6.77
CA GLY A 167 -11.10 2.64 -6.23
C GLY A 167 -9.63 3.04 -6.23
N LEU A 168 -9.32 4.33 -6.09
CA LEU A 168 -7.94 4.80 -6.05
C LEU A 168 -7.20 4.30 -4.81
N ARG A 169 -5.93 3.91 -5.00
CA ARG A 169 -5.04 3.61 -3.88
C ARG A 169 -4.66 4.90 -3.15
N ALA A 170 -4.39 4.81 -1.85
CA ALA A 170 -4.00 5.99 -1.06
C ALA A 170 -2.80 6.76 -1.64
N GLY A 171 -1.86 6.06 -2.28
CA GLY A 171 -0.73 6.70 -2.98
C GLY A 171 -1.14 7.38 -4.29
N GLU A 172 -2.11 6.86 -5.01
CA GLU A 172 -2.66 7.47 -6.22
C GLU A 172 -3.42 8.76 -5.85
N ILE A 173 -4.25 8.71 -4.80
CA ILE A 173 -4.96 9.89 -4.28
C ILE A 173 -3.97 10.98 -3.82
N ALA A 174 -2.89 10.60 -3.13
CA ALA A 174 -1.88 11.55 -2.65
C ALA A 174 -1.13 12.25 -3.80
N ASN A 175 -0.95 11.57 -4.93
CA ASN A 175 -0.22 12.07 -6.09
C ASN A 175 -1.14 12.68 -7.17
N LEU A 176 -2.45 12.74 -6.94
CA LEU A 176 -3.40 13.27 -7.91
C LEU A 176 -3.18 14.78 -8.11
N SER A 177 -3.03 15.19 -9.37
CA SER A 177 -2.84 16.57 -9.79
C SER A 177 -4.13 17.16 -10.37
N ILE A 178 -4.27 18.48 -10.32
CA ILE A 178 -5.37 19.21 -11.00
C ILE A 178 -5.35 18.88 -12.51
N ASP A 179 -4.17 18.70 -13.09
CA ASP A 179 -3.98 18.39 -14.51
C ASP A 179 -4.34 16.95 -14.89
N ASP A 180 -4.61 16.10 -13.91
CA ASP A 180 -5.00 14.72 -14.16
C ASP A 180 -6.52 14.57 -14.34
N ILE A 181 -7.30 15.65 -14.12
CA ILE A 181 -8.75 15.63 -14.26
C ILE A 181 -9.15 16.38 -15.53
N ASP A 182 -9.82 15.67 -16.41
CA ASP A 182 -10.56 16.28 -17.52
C ASP A 182 -12.01 16.50 -17.09
N TRP A 183 -12.32 17.74 -16.75
CA TRP A 183 -13.65 18.13 -16.30
C TRP A 183 -14.70 18.11 -17.42
N ARG A 184 -14.26 18.27 -18.67
CA ARG A 184 -15.14 18.27 -19.84
C ARG A 184 -15.56 16.85 -20.21
N GLU A 185 -14.59 15.96 -20.27
CA GLU A 185 -14.82 14.55 -20.61
C GLU A 185 -15.24 13.71 -19.37
N GLY A 186 -15.21 14.28 -18.16
CA GLY A 186 -15.54 13.57 -16.93
C GLY A 186 -14.62 12.38 -16.69
N THR A 187 -13.31 12.57 -16.87
CA THR A 187 -12.32 11.50 -16.70
C THR A 187 -11.19 11.91 -15.76
N VAL A 188 -10.51 10.91 -15.21
CA VAL A 188 -9.28 11.08 -14.43
C VAL A 188 -8.16 10.22 -15.00
N THR A 189 -7.02 10.83 -15.29
CA THR A 189 -5.82 10.18 -15.81
C THR A 189 -4.87 9.86 -14.67
N LEU A 190 -4.50 8.59 -14.51
CA LEU A 190 -3.55 8.18 -13.50
C LEU A 190 -2.18 7.90 -14.12
N LYS A 191 -1.19 8.62 -13.66
CA LYS A 191 0.22 8.39 -14.06
C LYS A 191 0.77 7.24 -13.22
N GLY A 192 1.02 6.08 -13.85
CA GLY A 192 1.50 4.89 -13.16
C GLY A 192 2.87 5.11 -12.52
N THR A 193 2.97 4.95 -11.21
CA THR A 193 4.25 5.06 -10.47
C THR A 193 5.20 3.89 -10.70
N LYS A 194 4.70 2.75 -11.20
CA LYS A 194 5.49 1.52 -11.41
C LYS A 194 5.38 0.93 -12.82
N SER A 195 4.36 1.27 -13.57
CA SER A 195 4.26 1.00 -15.00
C SER A 195 4.16 2.36 -15.69
N ARG A 196 4.92 2.60 -16.76
CA ARG A 196 4.83 3.84 -17.54
C ARG A 196 3.49 3.99 -18.28
N ARG A 197 2.46 3.25 -17.86
CA ARG A 197 1.11 3.29 -18.44
C ARG A 197 0.35 4.47 -17.83
N ARG A 198 -0.39 5.16 -18.69
CA ARG A 198 -1.42 6.11 -18.29
C ARG A 198 -2.74 5.38 -18.34
N ASP A 199 -3.41 5.31 -17.21
CA ASP A 199 -4.74 4.72 -17.11
C ASP A 199 -5.76 5.85 -17.02
N VAL A 200 -6.72 5.88 -17.93
CA VAL A 200 -7.84 6.82 -17.93
C VAL A 200 -9.07 6.12 -17.35
N LEU A 201 -9.68 6.71 -16.33
CA LEU A 201 -10.85 6.18 -15.67
C LEU A 201 -12.00 7.19 -15.74
N PRO A 202 -13.26 6.74 -15.80
CA PRO A 202 -14.39 7.64 -15.65
C PRO A 202 -14.37 8.28 -14.25
N LEU A 203 -14.74 9.57 -14.20
CA LEU A 203 -14.91 10.32 -12.97
C LEU A 203 -16.42 10.39 -12.65
N PRO A 204 -16.94 9.60 -11.69
CA PRO A 204 -18.34 9.66 -11.33
C PRO A 204 -18.75 11.08 -10.91
N MET A 205 -19.92 11.53 -11.32
CA MET A 205 -20.42 12.89 -11.07
C MET A 205 -20.31 13.28 -9.59
N THR A 206 -20.69 12.39 -8.69
CA THR A 206 -20.63 12.62 -7.23
C THR A 206 -19.21 12.85 -6.73
N THR A 207 -18.23 12.14 -7.30
CA THR A 207 -16.80 12.33 -6.94
C THR A 207 -16.26 13.60 -7.57
N GLY A 208 -16.63 13.89 -8.83
CA GLY A 208 -16.28 15.13 -9.50
C GLY A 208 -16.79 16.35 -8.73
N GLN A 209 -18.06 16.34 -8.31
CA GLN A 209 -18.63 17.39 -7.47
C GLN A 209 -17.88 17.57 -6.14
N ALA A 210 -17.56 16.45 -5.45
CA ALA A 210 -16.81 16.50 -4.20
C ALA A 210 -15.41 17.10 -4.36
N LEU A 211 -14.75 16.80 -5.48
CA LEU A 211 -13.45 17.39 -5.83
C LEU A 211 -13.57 18.88 -6.14
N ALA A 212 -14.55 19.27 -6.96
CA ALA A 212 -14.82 20.66 -7.31
C ALA A 212 -15.12 21.49 -6.04
N ASP A 213 -15.98 21.01 -5.15
CA ASP A 213 -16.31 21.66 -3.88
C ASP A 213 -15.09 21.86 -2.99
N TYR A 214 -14.21 20.85 -2.92
CA TYR A 214 -12.96 20.98 -2.18
C TYR A 214 -12.03 22.03 -2.81
N LEU A 215 -11.86 21.98 -4.14
CA LEU A 215 -10.97 22.88 -4.87
C LEU A 215 -11.42 24.34 -4.76
N GLN A 216 -12.73 24.59 -4.84
CA GLN A 216 -13.29 25.95 -4.85
C GLN A 216 -13.38 26.55 -3.44
N HIS A 217 -13.65 25.75 -2.41
CA HIS A 217 -14.05 26.30 -1.11
C HIS A 217 -13.11 25.99 0.05
N GLU A 218 -12.20 25.02 -0.09
CA GLU A 218 -11.33 24.60 1.03
C GLU A 218 -9.85 24.52 0.66
N ARG A 219 -9.54 24.19 -0.60
CA ARG A 219 -8.15 24.05 -1.00
C ARG A 219 -7.43 25.41 -0.89
N PRO A 220 -6.30 25.48 -0.14
CA PRO A 220 -5.54 26.73 -0.05
C PRO A 220 -4.98 27.13 -1.42
N ALA A 221 -4.90 28.43 -1.67
CA ALA A 221 -4.20 28.97 -2.82
C ALA A 221 -2.70 28.71 -2.63
N ALA A 222 -2.16 27.82 -3.45
CA ALA A 222 -0.76 27.43 -3.40
C ALA A 222 -0.24 27.14 -4.82
N PRO A 223 1.05 27.35 -5.09
CA PRO A 223 1.65 27.09 -6.42
C PRO A 223 1.66 25.61 -6.79
N SER A 224 1.44 24.73 -5.83
CA SER A 224 1.39 23.29 -6.05
C SER A 224 0.22 22.87 -6.94
N ARG A 225 0.46 22.01 -7.92
CA ARG A 225 -0.58 21.43 -8.77
C ARG A 225 -1.26 20.18 -8.14
N ALA A 226 -0.78 19.68 -6.99
CA ALA A 226 -1.42 18.60 -6.27
C ALA A 226 -2.84 18.97 -5.85
N ILE A 227 -3.82 18.09 -6.03
CA ILE A 227 -5.20 18.34 -5.61
C ILE A 227 -5.25 18.50 -4.10
N PHE A 228 -4.77 17.52 -3.35
CA PHE A 228 -4.88 17.51 -1.89
C PHE A 228 -3.67 18.12 -1.22
N LEU A 229 -3.90 19.19 -0.45
CA LEU A 229 -2.87 19.88 0.31
C LEU A 229 -3.12 19.74 1.82
N CYS A 230 -2.06 19.87 2.60
CA CYS A 230 -2.11 20.01 4.04
C CYS A 230 -1.13 21.09 4.50
N ARG A 231 -1.47 21.76 5.59
CA ARG A 231 -0.59 22.77 6.20
C ARG A 231 0.46 22.08 7.06
N ARG A 232 1.72 22.35 6.77
CA ARG A 232 2.87 21.87 7.54
C ARG A 232 3.90 23.00 7.64
N ASP A 233 4.34 23.29 8.86
CA ASP A 233 5.35 24.34 9.12
C ASP A 233 5.01 25.67 8.40
N SER A 234 3.75 26.12 8.52
CA SER A 234 3.20 27.32 7.88
C SER A 234 3.16 27.30 6.34
N ARG A 235 3.44 26.17 5.69
CA ARG A 235 3.40 25.97 4.23
C ARG A 235 2.32 24.96 3.84
N ASP A 236 1.68 25.23 2.71
CA ASP A 236 0.72 24.29 2.11
C ASP A 236 1.48 23.33 1.20
N VAL A 237 1.55 22.07 1.60
CA VAL A 237 2.31 21.03 0.91
C VAL A 237 1.39 19.87 0.49
N PRO A 238 1.74 19.12 -0.56
CA PRO A 238 1.00 17.93 -0.94
C PRO A 238 0.86 16.93 0.23
N VAL A 239 -0.33 16.34 0.36
CA VAL A 239 -0.57 15.31 1.38
C VAL A 239 0.26 14.07 1.09
N THR A 240 0.70 13.39 2.15
CA THR A 240 1.39 12.11 2.02
C THR A 240 0.38 10.96 1.93
N THR A 241 0.82 9.81 1.38
CA THR A 241 0.03 8.56 1.41
C THR A 241 -0.44 8.20 2.81
N TYR A 242 0.41 8.41 3.83
CA TYR A 242 0.06 8.18 5.23
C TYR A 242 -1.06 9.11 5.71
N ALA A 243 -1.03 10.38 5.30
CA ALA A 243 -2.09 11.34 5.65
C ALA A 243 -3.44 10.92 5.03
N ILE A 244 -3.45 10.47 3.76
CA ILE A 244 -4.65 9.92 3.12
C ILE A 244 -5.20 8.71 3.89
N GLN A 245 -4.33 7.75 4.23
CA GLN A 245 -4.72 6.58 5.01
C GLN A 245 -5.31 6.96 6.37
N ASN A 246 -4.74 7.97 7.05
CA ASN A 246 -5.24 8.47 8.32
C ASN A 246 -6.61 9.15 8.19
N VAL A 247 -6.83 9.92 7.13
CA VAL A 247 -8.14 10.54 6.86
C VAL A 247 -9.21 9.47 6.72
N ILE A 248 -8.97 8.45 5.88
CA ILE A 248 -9.92 7.35 5.67
C ILE A 248 -10.14 6.57 6.97
N ARG A 249 -9.07 6.22 7.69
CA ARG A 249 -9.17 5.46 8.95
C ARG A 249 -10.01 6.22 9.99
N ARG A 250 -9.76 7.52 10.16
CA ARG A 250 -10.54 8.36 11.10
C ARG A 250 -12.00 8.49 10.68
N ALA A 251 -12.28 8.57 9.37
CA ALA A 251 -13.65 8.57 8.87
C ALA A 251 -14.36 7.26 9.21
N CYS A 252 -13.72 6.12 8.97
CA CYS A 252 -14.25 4.80 9.31
C CYS A 252 -14.46 4.65 10.84
N GLN A 253 -13.53 5.12 11.65
CA GLN A 253 -13.69 5.10 13.11
C GLN A 253 -14.92 5.90 13.57
N ARG A 254 -15.13 7.11 13.02
CA ARG A 254 -16.31 7.92 13.33
C ARG A 254 -17.62 7.27 12.89
N ALA A 255 -17.58 6.52 11.79
CA ALA A 255 -18.73 5.76 11.29
C ALA A 255 -19.01 4.46 12.07
N GLY A 256 -18.23 4.14 13.11
CA GLY A 256 -18.36 2.88 13.84
C GLY A 256 -17.87 1.66 13.04
N LEU A 257 -16.91 1.85 12.11
CA LEU A 257 -16.34 0.82 11.25
C LEU A 257 -14.85 0.59 11.60
N PRO A 258 -14.52 0.03 12.79
CA PRO A 258 -13.14 -0.18 13.20
C PRO A 258 -12.43 -1.19 12.28
N GLY A 259 -11.11 -1.06 12.16
CA GLY A 259 -10.29 -1.94 11.31
C GLY A 259 -10.47 -1.72 9.80
N THR A 260 -11.26 -0.73 9.39
CA THR A 260 -11.48 -0.40 7.98
C THR A 260 -10.43 0.61 7.49
N GLY A 261 -9.88 0.38 6.30
CA GLY A 261 -8.89 1.25 5.65
C GLY A 261 -9.15 1.41 4.15
N SER A 262 -8.24 2.12 3.46
CA SER A 262 -8.38 2.41 2.03
C SER A 262 -8.55 1.18 1.14
N HIS A 263 -7.96 0.04 1.52
CA HIS A 263 -8.12 -1.20 0.77
C HIS A 263 -9.55 -1.75 0.82
N VAL A 264 -10.23 -1.61 1.98
CA VAL A 264 -11.63 -2.05 2.13
C VAL A 264 -12.54 -1.24 1.22
N LEU A 265 -12.35 0.08 1.10
CA LEU A 265 -13.14 0.91 0.19
C LEU A 265 -12.97 0.48 -1.27
N ARG A 266 -11.74 0.18 -1.65
CA ARG A 266 -11.44 -0.35 -2.99
C ARG A 266 -12.04 -1.75 -3.21
N HIS A 267 -12.02 -2.64 -2.21
CA HIS A 267 -12.69 -3.93 -2.25
C HIS A 267 -14.21 -3.78 -2.38
N THR A 268 -14.77 -2.78 -1.69
CA THR A 268 -16.21 -2.45 -1.81
C THR A 268 -16.60 -2.11 -3.25
N LEU A 269 -15.78 -1.30 -3.96
CA LEU A 269 -16.01 -1.05 -5.38
C LEU A 269 -15.95 -2.34 -6.20
N ALA A 270 -14.92 -3.17 -5.98
CA ALA A 270 -14.78 -4.42 -6.70
C ALA A 270 -15.97 -5.36 -6.52
N CYS A 271 -16.43 -5.53 -5.27
CA CYS A 271 -17.60 -6.37 -4.98
C CYS A 271 -18.85 -5.83 -5.68
N ARG A 272 -19.08 -4.52 -5.64
CA ARG A 272 -20.21 -3.89 -6.35
C ARG A 272 -20.17 -4.09 -7.86
N LEU A 273 -18.97 -4.04 -8.46
CA LEU A 273 -18.82 -4.30 -9.89
C LEU A 273 -19.20 -5.73 -10.23
N VAL A 274 -18.77 -6.72 -9.45
CA VAL A 274 -19.17 -8.13 -9.64
C VAL A 274 -20.66 -8.33 -9.39
N GLU A 275 -21.20 -7.80 -8.30
CA GLU A 275 -22.64 -7.87 -7.96
C GLU A 275 -23.54 -7.25 -9.05
N ASN A 276 -23.03 -6.25 -9.78
CA ASN A 276 -23.72 -5.65 -10.93
C ASN A 276 -23.44 -6.37 -12.27
N GLY A 277 -22.88 -7.58 -12.24
CA GLY A 277 -22.66 -8.40 -13.43
C GLY A 277 -21.34 -8.12 -14.17
N GLY A 278 -20.47 -7.30 -13.61
CA GLY A 278 -19.14 -7.05 -14.18
C GLY A 278 -18.23 -8.28 -14.09
N SER A 279 -17.56 -8.60 -15.19
CA SER A 279 -16.60 -9.71 -15.26
C SER A 279 -15.37 -9.45 -14.40
N LEU A 280 -14.68 -10.51 -13.97
CA LEU A 280 -13.41 -10.40 -13.23
C LEU A 280 -12.34 -9.62 -14.00
N LYS A 281 -12.38 -9.66 -15.33
CA LYS A 281 -11.49 -8.88 -16.19
C LYS A 281 -11.80 -7.39 -16.08
N GLU A 282 -13.05 -6.99 -16.16
CA GLU A 282 -13.47 -5.58 -15.99
C GLU A 282 -13.12 -5.07 -14.60
N VAL A 283 -13.32 -5.88 -13.55
CA VAL A 283 -12.86 -5.56 -12.19
C VAL A 283 -11.35 -5.37 -12.15
N ALA A 284 -10.57 -6.24 -12.81
CA ALA A 284 -9.11 -6.12 -12.89
C ALA A 284 -8.69 -4.82 -13.61
N ASP A 285 -9.37 -4.48 -14.69
CA ASP A 285 -9.10 -3.29 -15.50
C ASP A 285 -9.43 -2.00 -14.72
N VAL A 286 -10.61 -1.91 -14.13
CA VAL A 286 -11.02 -0.77 -13.29
C VAL A 286 -10.08 -0.59 -12.10
N LEU A 287 -9.74 -1.68 -11.43
CA LEU A 287 -8.83 -1.65 -10.31
C LEU A 287 -7.35 -1.59 -10.72
N ARG A 288 -7.03 -1.68 -11.99
CA ARG A 288 -5.66 -1.65 -12.51
C ARG A 288 -4.77 -2.68 -11.80
N HIS A 289 -5.25 -3.92 -11.76
CA HIS A 289 -4.48 -5.02 -11.25
C HIS A 289 -3.41 -5.43 -12.27
N ARG A 290 -2.17 -5.64 -11.83
CA ARG A 290 -1.06 -6.07 -12.70
C ARG A 290 -1.23 -7.51 -13.19
N SER A 291 -1.95 -8.31 -12.43
CA SER A 291 -2.21 -9.71 -12.68
C SER A 291 -3.65 -10.02 -12.32
N LEU A 292 -4.32 -10.80 -13.16
CA LEU A 292 -5.65 -11.35 -12.90
C LEU A 292 -5.69 -12.18 -11.60
N GLU A 293 -4.56 -12.78 -11.21
CA GLU A 293 -4.42 -13.46 -9.91
C GLU A 293 -4.86 -12.58 -8.74
N THR A 294 -4.58 -11.26 -8.81
CA THR A 294 -5.03 -10.33 -7.76
C THR A 294 -6.55 -10.16 -7.73
N SER A 295 -7.23 -10.41 -8.84
CA SER A 295 -8.70 -10.33 -8.95
C SER A 295 -9.38 -11.65 -8.64
N ARG A 296 -8.67 -12.78 -8.62
CA ARG A 296 -9.24 -14.10 -8.28
C ARG A 296 -9.90 -14.15 -6.91
N ILE A 297 -9.52 -13.25 -6.01
CA ILE A 297 -10.15 -13.13 -4.70
C ILE A 297 -11.66 -12.80 -4.81
N TYR A 298 -12.07 -12.16 -5.91
CA TYR A 298 -13.47 -11.82 -6.18
C TYR A 298 -14.23 -12.91 -6.92
N ALA A 299 -13.57 -13.94 -7.44
CA ALA A 299 -14.24 -15.05 -8.17
C ALA A 299 -15.30 -15.75 -7.31
N LYS A 300 -15.11 -15.77 -5.98
CA LYS A 300 -16.09 -16.35 -5.05
C LYS A 300 -17.39 -15.54 -4.92
N LEU A 301 -17.41 -14.32 -5.41
CA LEU A 301 -18.59 -13.45 -5.41
C LEU A 301 -19.40 -13.60 -6.71
N ASP A 302 -18.81 -14.19 -7.72
CA ASP A 302 -19.41 -14.42 -9.03
C ASP A 302 -20.26 -15.70 -9.02
N THR A 303 -21.26 -15.71 -8.14
CA THR A 303 -22.12 -16.85 -7.90
C THR A 303 -22.86 -17.35 -9.17
N PRO A 304 -23.37 -16.46 -10.08
CA PRO A 304 -24.00 -16.92 -11.30
C PRO A 304 -23.07 -17.77 -12.17
N ASN A 305 -21.89 -17.25 -12.50
CA ASN A 305 -20.92 -17.99 -13.32
C ASN A 305 -20.34 -19.21 -12.60
N LEU A 306 -20.29 -19.22 -11.26
CA LEU A 306 -19.91 -20.40 -10.50
C LEU A 306 -20.99 -21.49 -10.54
N ALA A 307 -22.27 -21.09 -10.53
CA ALA A 307 -23.39 -22.02 -10.64
C ALA A 307 -23.43 -22.72 -12.02
N ASP A 308 -23.11 -22.00 -13.10
CA ASP A 308 -23.06 -22.54 -14.46
C ASP A 308 -21.97 -23.59 -14.67
N VAL A 309 -20.89 -23.56 -13.91
CA VAL A 309 -19.79 -24.55 -13.97
C VAL A 309 -19.86 -25.58 -12.85
N ALA A 310 -20.78 -25.45 -11.92
CA ALA A 310 -20.98 -26.40 -10.85
C ALA A 310 -21.56 -27.70 -11.40
N LEU A 311 -20.91 -28.82 -11.13
CA LEU A 311 -21.48 -30.14 -11.41
C LEU A 311 -22.72 -30.32 -10.55
N PRO A 312 -23.79 -31.03 -11.08
CA PRO A 312 -24.96 -31.35 -10.29
C PRO A 312 -24.54 -32.12 -9.04
N TRP A 313 -25.20 -31.84 -7.93
CA TRP A 313 -24.91 -32.53 -6.67
C TRP A 313 -25.16 -34.03 -6.84
N PRO A 314 -24.26 -34.92 -6.37
CA PRO A 314 -24.48 -36.36 -6.43
C PRO A 314 -25.81 -36.72 -5.73
N GLY A 315 -26.81 -37.15 -6.48
CA GLY A 315 -28.14 -37.46 -5.98
C GLY A 315 -29.24 -36.43 -6.25
N SER A 316 -28.94 -35.30 -6.92
CA SER A 316 -29.97 -34.44 -7.49
C SER A 316 -30.50 -35.10 -8.79
N GLU A 317 -31.79 -35.46 -8.80
CA GLU A 317 -32.48 -35.89 -10.02
C GLU A 317 -32.40 -34.76 -11.05
N SER A 318 -31.99 -35.12 -12.28
CA SER A 318 -31.96 -34.24 -13.46
C SER A 318 -33.35 -33.94 -13.98
#